data_ff8541edbbe213f2f8dcc3da411ce1ae
#
_entry.id   ff8541edbbe213f2f8dcc3da411ce1ae
#
_cell.length_a   1.000
_cell.length_b   1.000
_cell.length_c   1.000
_cell.angle_alpha   90.00
_cell.angle_beta   90.00
_cell.angle_gamma   90.00
#
_symmetry.space_group_name_H-M   'P 1'
#
loop_
_entity.id
_entity.type
_entity.pdbx_description
1 polymer ?
#
loop_
_entity_poly.entity_id
_entity_poly.type
_entity_poly.pdbx_seq_one_letter_code
_entity_poly.pdbx_strand_id
1 'polypeptide(L)'
;MAIALLAPLTRGADLPADRRRGWQELSLVSPAQAQQAFTTALAADPADRESRLGAALAWLQQRARTPENVAAAGRLLEALRRENDGDDAGIGAAYYLARIAQVHSFTPDRAAALAGYRELLADHPGHPYAQLAAPKLALLLLYDDVPPDEWERRVAEIQALIPRLTAPEALRDTRLTLAMALIRLRQDHARAYPLLASCLGAGTVKRMPRLNTVLVQAAESARILGKESEAAAYYANFLGEFPQDAKSDEIRRRLSRLETKGHP
;
A
#
# COMPACT_ATOMS: atom_id res chain seq x y z
N MET A 1 -2.75 2.86 11.48
CA MET A 1 -2.28 2.70 10.08
C MET A 1 -2.20 4.10 9.49
N ALA A 2 -0.99 4.63 9.25
CA ALA A 2 -0.83 5.95 8.64
C ALA A 2 -1.37 5.90 7.21
N ILE A 3 -2.25 6.84 6.86
CA ILE A 3 -2.65 7.08 5.47
C ILE A 3 -1.37 7.56 4.79
N ALA A 4 -0.84 6.80 3.84
CA ALA A 4 0.22 7.32 2.97
C ALA A 4 -0.41 8.44 2.15
N LEU A 5 -0.19 9.67 2.59
CA LEU A 5 -0.59 10.87 1.86
C LEU A 5 0.44 11.08 0.77
N LEU A 6 0.01 10.93 -0.47
CA LEU A 6 0.70 11.62 -1.54
C LEU A 6 0.39 13.10 -1.33
N ALA A 7 1.41 13.87 -0.95
CA ALA A 7 1.34 15.32 -1.15
C ALA A 7 1.02 15.56 -2.64
N PRO A 8 0.24 16.60 -2.96
CA PRO A 8 -0.09 16.90 -4.35
C PRO A 8 1.18 16.96 -5.17
N LEU A 9 1.17 16.35 -6.33
CA LEU A 9 2.30 16.26 -7.27
C LEU A 9 2.73 17.63 -7.82
N THR A 10 2.00 18.69 -7.49
CA THR A 10 2.30 20.07 -7.88
C THR A 10 3.55 20.55 -7.16
N ARG A 11 4.53 21.01 -7.94
CA ARG A 11 5.76 21.64 -7.47
C ARG A 11 5.41 22.75 -6.47
N GLY A 12 5.81 22.57 -5.21
CA GLY A 12 5.35 23.31 -4.03
C GLY A 12 5.69 24.82 -3.96
N ALA A 13 6.23 25.45 -5.03
CA ALA A 13 6.64 26.86 -5.01
C ALA A 13 5.49 27.85 -5.25
N ASP A 14 4.43 27.47 -5.99
CA ASP A 14 3.36 28.37 -6.45
C ASP A 14 1.98 28.14 -5.81
N LEU A 15 1.90 27.28 -4.78
CA LEU A 15 0.62 27.02 -4.11
C LEU A 15 0.23 28.18 -3.18
N PRO A 16 -1.06 28.58 -3.12
CA PRO A 16 -1.56 29.47 -2.08
C PRO A 16 -1.13 29.03 -0.68
N ALA A 17 -0.76 29.99 0.18
CA ALA A 17 -0.17 29.71 1.48
C ALA A 17 -1.03 28.76 2.34
N ASP A 18 -2.35 28.97 2.36
CA ASP A 18 -3.28 28.17 3.15
C ASP A 18 -3.44 26.75 2.59
N ARG A 19 -3.47 26.56 1.27
CA ARG A 19 -3.47 25.24 0.65
C ARG A 19 -2.21 24.47 1.04
N ARG A 20 -1.04 25.07 0.90
CA ARG A 20 0.26 24.48 1.28
C ARG A 20 0.28 24.09 2.75
N ARG A 21 -0.19 24.99 3.64
CA ARG A 21 -0.33 24.72 5.06
C ARG A 21 -1.27 23.53 5.32
N GLY A 22 -2.41 23.47 4.66
CA GLY A 22 -3.35 22.35 4.80
C GLY A 22 -2.71 21.00 4.49
N TRP A 23 -1.97 20.88 3.39
CA TRP A 23 -1.25 19.67 3.03
C TRP A 23 -0.12 19.34 4.00
N GLN A 24 0.59 20.34 4.49
CA GLN A 24 1.62 20.16 5.53
C GLN A 24 1.02 19.60 6.82
N GLU A 25 -0.08 20.17 7.30
CA GLU A 25 -0.77 19.71 8.51
C GLU A 25 -1.31 18.27 8.36
N LEU A 26 -1.83 17.90 7.16
CA LEU A 26 -2.20 16.51 6.87
C LEU A 26 -1.00 15.56 6.97
N SER A 27 0.17 15.97 6.49
CA SER A 27 1.39 15.16 6.57
C SER A 27 1.88 14.96 7.99
N LEU A 28 1.62 15.93 8.87
CA LEU A 28 1.91 15.89 10.31
C LEU A 28 0.82 15.18 11.14
N VAL A 29 -0.21 14.63 10.46
CA VAL A 29 -1.36 13.98 11.10
C VAL A 29 -2.12 14.92 12.05
N SER A 30 -2.22 16.20 11.66
CA SER A 30 -2.93 17.27 12.37
C SER A 30 -4.23 17.64 11.65
N PRO A 31 -5.26 16.76 11.64
CA PRO A 31 -6.43 16.93 10.78
C PRO A 31 -7.28 18.16 11.10
N ALA A 32 -7.32 18.61 12.34
CA ALA A 32 -8.07 19.82 12.72
C ALA A 32 -7.45 21.10 12.13
N GLN A 33 -6.12 21.22 12.21
CA GLN A 33 -5.37 22.33 11.63
C GLN A 33 -5.43 22.30 10.11
N ALA A 34 -5.34 21.10 9.51
CA ALA A 34 -5.52 20.92 8.07
C ALA A 34 -6.90 21.38 7.61
N GLN A 35 -7.95 20.97 8.34
CA GLN A 35 -9.33 21.38 8.04
C GLN A 35 -9.49 22.89 8.07
N GLN A 36 -8.92 23.56 9.08
CA GLN A 36 -8.96 25.02 9.18
C GLN A 36 -8.25 25.69 7.99
N ALA A 37 -7.05 25.23 7.64
CA ALA A 37 -6.28 25.77 6.54
C ALA A 37 -7.02 25.61 5.19
N PHE A 38 -7.57 24.44 4.90
CA PHE A 38 -8.37 24.22 3.69
C PHE A 38 -9.67 25.03 3.69
N THR A 39 -10.31 25.22 4.84
CA THR A 39 -11.49 26.11 4.94
C THR A 39 -11.13 27.55 4.57
N THR A 40 -9.98 28.06 5.03
CA THR A 40 -9.49 29.40 4.65
C THR A 40 -9.18 29.46 3.16
N ALA A 41 -8.51 28.47 2.60
CA ALA A 41 -8.22 28.41 1.17
C ALA A 41 -9.50 28.41 0.32
N LEU A 42 -10.50 27.62 0.71
CA LEU A 42 -11.79 27.51 0.03
C LEU A 42 -12.68 28.76 0.21
N ALA A 43 -12.49 29.54 1.27
CA ALA A 43 -13.14 30.84 1.41
C ALA A 43 -12.59 31.85 0.40
N ALA A 44 -11.29 31.77 0.06
CA ALA A 44 -10.66 32.62 -0.96
C ALA A 44 -10.95 32.11 -2.39
N ASP A 45 -10.95 30.81 -2.61
CA ASP A 45 -11.26 30.18 -3.90
C ASP A 45 -12.12 28.90 -3.68
N PRO A 46 -13.45 29.02 -3.74
CA PRO A 46 -14.35 27.89 -3.60
C PRO A 46 -14.21 26.83 -4.70
N ALA A 47 -13.63 27.19 -5.84
CA ALA A 47 -13.41 26.29 -6.97
C ALA A 47 -12.11 25.48 -6.85
N ASP A 48 -11.25 25.79 -5.87
CA ASP A 48 -9.99 25.08 -5.66
C ASP A 48 -10.20 23.59 -5.35
N ARG A 49 -10.07 22.77 -6.38
CA ARG A 49 -10.32 21.33 -6.34
C ARG A 49 -9.33 20.59 -5.43
N GLU A 50 -8.05 21.03 -5.40
CA GLU A 50 -7.04 20.44 -4.52
C GLU A 50 -7.32 20.70 -3.04
N SER A 51 -7.77 21.90 -2.70
CA SER A 51 -8.20 22.23 -1.33
C SER A 51 -9.45 21.45 -0.93
N ARG A 52 -10.41 21.21 -1.86
CA ARG A 52 -11.56 20.34 -1.59
C ARG A 52 -11.14 18.88 -1.34
N LEU A 53 -10.19 18.36 -2.13
CA LEU A 53 -9.61 17.03 -1.87
C LEU A 53 -8.94 16.98 -0.50
N GLY A 54 -8.09 17.97 -0.19
CA GLY A 54 -7.42 18.07 1.11
C GLY A 54 -8.40 18.13 2.29
N ALA A 55 -9.47 18.90 2.18
CA ALA A 55 -10.53 18.98 3.19
C ALA A 55 -11.23 17.62 3.40
N ALA A 56 -11.52 16.89 2.32
CA ALA A 56 -12.08 15.54 2.42
C ALA A 56 -11.13 14.59 3.17
N LEU A 57 -9.81 14.66 2.90
CA LEU A 57 -8.82 13.85 3.59
C LEU A 57 -8.67 14.23 5.06
N ALA A 58 -8.78 15.51 5.39
CA ALA A 58 -8.79 15.97 6.78
C ALA A 58 -9.97 15.37 7.56
N TRP A 59 -11.17 15.27 6.96
CA TRP A 59 -12.29 14.55 7.56
C TRP A 59 -12.00 13.07 7.80
N LEU A 60 -11.39 12.37 6.84
CA LEU A 60 -11.05 10.95 6.99
C LEU A 60 -9.95 10.67 8.02
N GLN A 61 -9.12 11.66 8.33
CA GLN A 61 -8.05 11.55 9.33
C GLN A 61 -8.48 11.90 10.75
N GLN A 62 -9.67 12.45 10.96
CA GLN A 62 -10.16 12.77 12.31
C GLN A 62 -10.06 11.55 13.22
N ARG A 63 -9.49 11.73 14.43
CA ARG A 63 -9.26 10.62 15.38
C ARG A 63 -10.55 10.01 15.89
N ALA A 64 -11.58 10.83 16.08
CA ALA A 64 -12.95 10.34 16.28
C ALA A 64 -13.56 10.10 14.89
N ARG A 65 -13.33 8.92 14.33
CA ARG A 65 -14.03 8.54 13.10
C ARG A 65 -15.51 8.37 13.40
N THR A 66 -16.33 9.24 12.84
CA THR A 66 -17.78 9.19 12.95
C THR A 66 -18.43 8.98 11.59
N PRO A 67 -19.68 8.45 11.53
CA PRO A 67 -20.42 8.36 10.27
C PRO A 67 -20.53 9.70 9.54
N GLU A 68 -20.69 10.80 10.29
CA GLU A 68 -20.83 12.16 9.77
C GLU A 68 -19.54 12.61 9.08
N ASN A 69 -18.36 12.36 9.70
CA ASN A 69 -17.07 12.70 9.12
C ASN A 69 -16.82 11.94 7.82
N VAL A 70 -17.13 10.64 7.82
CA VAL A 70 -16.99 9.80 6.62
C VAL A 70 -17.95 10.26 5.52
N ALA A 71 -19.20 10.58 5.86
CA ALA A 71 -20.20 11.08 4.92
C ALA A 71 -19.82 12.47 4.38
N ALA A 72 -19.26 13.37 5.20
CA ALA A 72 -18.77 14.68 4.76
C ALA A 72 -17.64 14.52 3.74
N ALA A 73 -16.65 13.66 4.03
CA ALA A 73 -15.58 13.35 3.09
C ALA A 73 -16.13 12.76 1.79
N GLY A 74 -17.04 11.78 1.89
CA GLY A 74 -17.67 11.14 0.73
C GLY A 74 -18.34 12.14 -0.21
N ARG A 75 -19.14 13.06 0.32
CA ARG A 75 -19.81 14.10 -0.49
C ARG A 75 -18.82 14.98 -1.26
N LEU A 76 -17.73 15.41 -0.63
CA LEU A 76 -16.70 16.20 -1.29
C LEU A 76 -16.00 15.42 -2.41
N LEU A 77 -15.66 14.17 -2.16
CA LEU A 77 -14.99 13.31 -3.14
C LEU A 77 -15.90 12.96 -4.32
N GLU A 78 -17.17 12.65 -4.06
CA GLU A 78 -18.18 12.42 -5.13
C GLU A 78 -18.39 13.66 -6.00
N ALA A 79 -18.42 14.86 -5.41
CA ALA A 79 -18.52 16.10 -6.14
C ALA A 79 -17.29 16.32 -7.05
N LEU A 80 -16.08 16.12 -6.51
CA LEU A 80 -14.84 16.23 -7.28
C LEU A 80 -14.83 15.29 -8.49
N ARG A 81 -15.19 14.03 -8.28
CA ARG A 81 -15.23 13.03 -9.35
C ARG A 81 -16.24 13.37 -10.43
N ARG A 82 -17.45 13.82 -10.06
CA ARG A 82 -18.51 14.21 -11.03
C ARG A 82 -18.15 15.44 -11.85
N GLU A 83 -17.39 16.39 -11.28
CA GLU A 83 -16.98 17.61 -11.97
C GLU A 83 -15.89 17.33 -13.01
N ASN A 84 -14.89 16.55 -12.66
CA ASN A 84 -13.80 16.13 -13.54
C ASN A 84 -13.10 14.91 -12.89
N ASP A 85 -13.16 13.76 -13.53
CA ASP A 85 -12.53 12.52 -13.07
C ASP A 85 -11.12 12.32 -13.63
N GLY A 86 -10.70 13.14 -14.59
CA GLY A 86 -9.42 13.04 -15.29
C GLY A 86 -8.30 13.92 -14.72
N ASP A 87 -8.57 14.84 -13.80
CA ASP A 87 -7.53 15.61 -13.13
C ASP A 87 -7.04 14.95 -11.82
N ASP A 88 -5.92 15.44 -11.26
CA ASP A 88 -5.33 14.88 -10.04
C ASP A 88 -6.31 14.81 -8.86
N ALA A 89 -7.19 15.81 -8.73
CA ALA A 89 -8.18 15.86 -7.66
C ALA A 89 -9.31 14.85 -7.87
N GLY A 90 -9.79 14.67 -9.10
CA GLY A 90 -10.81 13.68 -9.45
C GLY A 90 -10.29 12.25 -9.34
N ILE A 91 -9.08 11.98 -9.85
CA ILE A 91 -8.42 10.67 -9.74
C ILE A 91 -8.14 10.36 -8.25
N GLY A 92 -7.66 11.36 -7.48
CA GLY A 92 -7.50 11.22 -6.04
C GLY A 92 -8.82 10.95 -5.33
N ALA A 93 -9.90 11.62 -5.73
CA ALA A 93 -11.23 11.39 -5.18
C ALA A 93 -11.72 9.97 -5.46
N ALA A 94 -11.52 9.44 -6.67
CA ALA A 94 -11.87 8.04 -7.00
C ALA A 94 -11.11 7.05 -6.11
N TYR A 95 -9.80 7.26 -5.89
CA TYR A 95 -9.02 6.43 -4.98
C TYR A 95 -9.57 6.46 -3.54
N TYR A 96 -9.86 7.63 -2.99
CA TYR A 96 -10.35 7.74 -1.62
C TYR A 96 -11.79 7.28 -1.45
N LEU A 97 -12.65 7.35 -2.47
CA LEU A 97 -13.97 6.71 -2.46
C LEU A 97 -13.84 5.19 -2.35
N ALA A 98 -12.94 4.58 -3.12
CA ALA A 98 -12.63 3.15 -2.98
C ALA A 98 -12.05 2.82 -1.59
N ARG A 99 -11.22 3.72 -1.00
CA ARG A 99 -10.73 3.58 0.37
C ARG A 99 -11.83 3.70 1.41
N ILE A 100 -12.81 4.60 1.22
CA ILE A 100 -13.99 4.70 2.09
C ILE A 100 -14.75 3.38 2.07
N ALA A 101 -15.05 2.86 0.90
CA ALA A 101 -15.74 1.58 0.74
C ALA A 101 -14.97 0.42 1.40
N GLN A 102 -13.62 0.42 1.30
CA GLN A 102 -12.79 -0.64 1.86
C GLN A 102 -12.67 -0.59 3.39
N VAL A 103 -12.36 0.58 3.98
CA VAL A 103 -11.88 0.65 5.38
C VAL A 103 -12.40 1.80 6.22
N HIS A 104 -12.97 2.86 5.62
CA HIS A 104 -13.44 4.00 6.39
C HIS A 104 -14.93 3.91 6.69
N SER A 105 -15.72 3.25 5.85
CA SER A 105 -17.13 2.98 6.11
C SER A 105 -17.29 2.10 7.36
N PHE A 106 -18.37 2.33 8.11
CA PHE A 106 -18.80 1.45 9.22
C PHE A 106 -19.41 0.16 8.72
N THR A 107 -19.89 0.16 7.48
CA THR A 107 -20.31 -1.00 6.70
C THR A 107 -19.47 -1.08 5.44
N PRO A 108 -18.32 -1.77 5.46
CA PRO A 108 -17.44 -1.87 4.30
C PRO A 108 -18.19 -2.48 3.10
N ASP A 109 -18.05 -1.82 1.94
CA ASP A 109 -18.55 -2.33 0.67
C ASP A 109 -17.35 -2.80 -0.18
N ARG A 110 -17.10 -4.09 -0.10
CA ARG A 110 -16.00 -4.72 -0.82
C ARG A 110 -16.17 -4.66 -2.33
N ALA A 111 -17.38 -4.85 -2.82
CA ALA A 111 -17.64 -4.86 -4.27
C ALA A 111 -17.36 -3.47 -4.86
N ALA A 112 -17.84 -2.41 -4.21
CA ALA A 112 -17.54 -1.05 -4.60
C ALA A 112 -16.04 -0.73 -4.52
N ALA A 113 -15.34 -1.20 -3.48
CA ALA A 113 -13.90 -1.01 -3.35
C ALA A 113 -13.11 -1.69 -4.49
N LEU A 114 -13.44 -2.96 -4.79
CA LEU A 114 -12.81 -3.70 -5.89
C LEU A 114 -13.07 -3.02 -7.24
N ALA A 115 -14.31 -2.61 -7.51
CA ALA A 115 -14.68 -1.92 -8.74
C ALA A 115 -13.90 -0.61 -8.88
N GLY A 116 -13.86 0.22 -7.84
CA GLY A 116 -13.15 1.50 -7.88
C GLY A 116 -11.63 1.37 -8.08
N TYR A 117 -10.98 0.38 -7.46
CA TYR A 117 -9.55 0.16 -7.70
C TYR A 117 -9.25 -0.37 -9.10
N ARG A 118 -10.11 -1.25 -9.65
CA ARG A 118 -9.96 -1.74 -11.02
C ARG A 118 -10.13 -0.63 -12.05
N GLU A 119 -11.14 0.20 -11.89
CA GLU A 119 -11.40 1.37 -12.73
C GLU A 119 -10.17 2.30 -12.75
N LEU A 120 -9.66 2.70 -11.58
CA LEU A 120 -8.46 3.53 -11.48
C LEU A 120 -7.25 2.94 -12.21
N LEU A 121 -7.02 1.63 -12.07
CA LEU A 121 -5.89 0.95 -12.71
C LEU A 121 -6.09 0.76 -14.22
N ALA A 122 -7.33 0.73 -14.69
CA ALA A 122 -7.65 0.64 -16.11
C ALA A 122 -7.51 2.01 -16.80
N ASP A 123 -8.10 3.05 -16.20
CA ASP A 123 -8.26 4.36 -16.84
C ASP A 123 -7.03 5.25 -16.65
N HIS A 124 -6.33 5.12 -15.50
CA HIS A 124 -5.20 5.97 -15.14
C HIS A 124 -3.96 5.19 -14.71
N PRO A 125 -3.47 4.16 -15.43
CA PRO A 125 -2.47 3.20 -14.95
C PRO A 125 -1.14 3.82 -14.51
N GLY A 126 -0.74 4.95 -15.10
CA GLY A 126 0.48 5.69 -14.75
C GLY A 126 0.30 6.67 -13.57
N HIS A 127 -0.92 6.96 -13.17
CA HIS A 127 -1.17 7.97 -12.15
C HIS A 127 -0.80 7.45 -10.75
N PRO A 128 -0.17 8.25 -9.86
CA PRO A 128 0.23 7.82 -8.52
C PRO A 128 -0.89 7.21 -7.69
N TYR A 129 -2.10 7.75 -7.70
CA TYR A 129 -3.24 7.18 -6.99
C TYR A 129 -3.65 5.81 -7.53
N ALA A 130 -3.59 5.61 -8.85
CA ALA A 130 -3.83 4.29 -9.45
C ALA A 130 -2.73 3.29 -9.06
N GLN A 131 -1.46 3.72 -9.06
CA GLN A 131 -0.35 2.90 -8.59
C GLN A 131 -0.54 2.47 -7.13
N LEU A 132 -1.03 3.37 -6.25
CA LEU A 132 -1.37 3.05 -4.85
C LEU A 132 -2.57 2.10 -4.72
N ALA A 133 -3.46 2.05 -5.71
CA ALA A 133 -4.61 1.15 -5.71
C ALA A 133 -4.19 -0.32 -5.87
N ALA A 134 -3.11 -0.62 -6.59
CA ALA A 134 -2.67 -1.99 -6.88
C ALA A 134 -2.45 -2.86 -5.63
N PRO A 135 -1.66 -2.46 -4.60
CA PRO A 135 -1.51 -3.28 -3.40
C PRO A 135 -2.80 -3.38 -2.58
N LYS A 136 -3.74 -2.41 -2.68
CA LYS A 136 -5.04 -2.47 -2.01
C LYS A 136 -5.97 -3.46 -2.70
N LEU A 137 -5.99 -3.44 -4.03
CA LEU A 137 -6.69 -4.43 -4.85
C LEU A 137 -6.15 -5.84 -4.56
N ALA A 138 -4.83 -6.03 -4.54
CA ALA A 138 -4.21 -7.30 -4.23
C ALA A 138 -4.62 -7.82 -2.84
N LEU A 139 -4.66 -6.93 -1.84
CA LEU A 139 -5.09 -7.30 -0.49
C LEU A 139 -6.55 -7.79 -0.47
N LEU A 140 -7.46 -7.08 -1.13
CA LEU A 140 -8.87 -7.47 -1.21
C LEU A 140 -9.07 -8.78 -1.99
N LEU A 141 -8.33 -8.97 -3.07
CA LEU A 141 -8.45 -10.18 -3.89
C LEU A 141 -7.97 -11.44 -3.18
N LEU A 142 -6.93 -11.35 -2.34
CA LEU A 142 -6.25 -12.52 -1.79
C LEU A 142 -6.60 -12.85 -0.34
N TYR A 143 -6.95 -11.86 0.49
CA TYR A 143 -7.11 -12.08 1.93
C TYR A 143 -8.54 -12.05 2.42
N ASP A 144 -9.48 -11.82 1.54
CA ASP A 144 -10.88 -11.96 1.86
C ASP A 144 -11.38 -13.34 1.43
N ASP A 145 -12.52 -13.77 1.95
CA ASP A 145 -13.07 -15.11 1.72
C ASP A 145 -13.07 -15.49 0.23
N VAL A 146 -12.00 -16.21 -0.17
CA VAL A 146 -11.71 -16.51 -1.57
C VAL A 146 -12.16 -17.94 -1.84
N PRO A 147 -13.21 -18.15 -2.65
CA PRO A 147 -13.57 -19.48 -3.11
C PRO A 147 -12.36 -20.18 -3.74
N PRO A 148 -12.13 -21.45 -3.45
CA PRO A 148 -10.95 -22.19 -3.94
C PRO A 148 -10.78 -22.15 -5.46
N ASP A 149 -11.88 -22.19 -6.20
CA ASP A 149 -11.95 -22.13 -7.66
C ASP A 149 -11.61 -20.74 -8.24
N GLU A 150 -11.73 -19.68 -7.45
CA GLU A 150 -11.37 -18.31 -7.86
C GLU A 150 -9.91 -17.95 -7.59
N TRP A 151 -9.20 -18.72 -6.78
CA TRP A 151 -7.85 -18.35 -6.32
C TRP A 151 -6.89 -18.07 -7.47
N GLU A 152 -6.78 -18.98 -8.43
CA GLU A 152 -5.82 -18.83 -9.54
C GLU A 152 -6.18 -17.64 -10.45
N ARG A 153 -7.46 -17.40 -10.68
CA ARG A 153 -7.92 -16.22 -11.43
C ARG A 153 -7.52 -14.92 -10.73
N ARG A 154 -7.67 -14.85 -9.41
CA ARG A 154 -7.31 -13.67 -8.61
C ARG A 154 -5.79 -13.46 -8.55
N VAL A 155 -5.03 -14.53 -8.42
CA VAL A 155 -3.55 -14.48 -8.50
C VAL A 155 -3.10 -13.99 -9.88
N ALA A 156 -3.68 -14.52 -10.97
CA ALA A 156 -3.36 -14.10 -12.34
C ALA A 156 -3.68 -12.62 -12.58
N GLU A 157 -4.79 -12.11 -12.05
CA GLU A 157 -5.14 -10.68 -12.12
C GLU A 157 -4.04 -9.81 -11.50
N ILE A 158 -3.53 -10.19 -10.32
CA ILE A 158 -2.47 -9.43 -9.66
C ILE A 158 -1.14 -9.56 -10.40
N GLN A 159 -0.80 -10.74 -10.90
CA GLN A 159 0.41 -10.95 -11.68
C GLN A 159 0.43 -10.11 -12.95
N ALA A 160 -0.73 -9.92 -13.60
CA ALA A 160 -0.87 -9.05 -14.77
C ALA A 160 -0.70 -7.56 -14.46
N LEU A 161 -0.92 -7.12 -13.22
CA LEU A 161 -0.70 -5.73 -12.80
C LEU A 161 0.78 -5.43 -12.57
N ILE A 162 1.56 -6.37 -12.04
CA ILE A 162 2.97 -6.16 -11.63
C ILE A 162 3.81 -5.47 -12.72
N PRO A 163 3.83 -5.91 -14.00
CA PRO A 163 4.64 -5.27 -15.03
C PRO A 163 4.17 -3.86 -15.42
N ARG A 164 2.95 -3.46 -15.04
CA ARG A 164 2.38 -2.14 -15.31
C ARG A 164 2.70 -1.12 -14.20
N LEU A 165 3.25 -1.57 -13.08
CA LEU A 165 3.58 -0.72 -11.94
C LEU A 165 4.97 -0.11 -12.14
N THR A 166 5.03 1.21 -12.13
CA THR A 166 6.26 2.01 -12.27
C THR A 166 6.72 2.63 -10.96
N ALA A 167 5.79 2.86 -10.00
CA ALA A 167 6.12 3.37 -8.67
C ALA A 167 6.77 2.26 -7.83
N PRO A 168 8.04 2.44 -7.36
CA PRO A 168 8.79 1.40 -6.67
C PRO A 168 8.08 0.85 -5.44
N GLU A 169 7.42 1.71 -4.67
CA GLU A 169 6.69 1.33 -3.46
C GLU A 169 5.43 0.51 -3.79
N ALA A 170 4.67 0.90 -4.81
CA ALA A 170 3.48 0.18 -5.24
C ALA A 170 3.84 -1.21 -5.78
N LEU A 171 4.89 -1.28 -6.59
CA LEU A 171 5.44 -2.53 -7.13
C LEU A 171 5.90 -3.47 -6.00
N ARG A 172 6.70 -2.96 -5.07
CA ARG A 172 7.15 -3.69 -3.88
C ARG A 172 5.97 -4.22 -3.06
N ASP A 173 5.03 -3.33 -2.69
CA ASP A 173 3.92 -3.68 -1.81
C ASP A 173 2.96 -4.69 -2.47
N THR A 174 2.76 -4.58 -3.78
CA THR A 174 1.96 -5.56 -4.55
C THR A 174 2.65 -6.93 -4.57
N ARG A 175 3.96 -6.98 -4.87
CA ARG A 175 4.75 -8.23 -4.84
C ARG A 175 4.75 -8.88 -3.46
N LEU A 176 4.97 -8.09 -2.41
CA LEU A 176 4.96 -8.59 -1.03
C LEU A 176 3.58 -9.12 -0.62
N THR A 177 2.50 -8.42 -0.98
CA THR A 177 1.14 -8.87 -0.70
C THR A 177 0.86 -10.21 -1.36
N LEU A 178 1.23 -10.37 -2.64
CA LEU A 178 1.07 -11.63 -3.37
C LEU A 178 1.94 -12.74 -2.78
N ALA A 179 3.23 -12.48 -2.54
CA ALA A 179 4.14 -13.49 -1.98
C ALA A 179 3.69 -13.99 -0.61
N MET A 180 3.28 -13.08 0.26
CA MET A 180 2.79 -13.46 1.59
C MET A 180 1.48 -14.26 1.54
N ALA A 181 0.58 -13.96 0.61
CA ALA A 181 -0.65 -14.71 0.42
C ALA A 181 -0.35 -16.13 -0.12
N LEU A 182 0.53 -16.27 -1.11
CA LEU A 182 0.99 -17.56 -1.63
C LEU A 182 1.55 -18.45 -0.52
N ILE A 183 2.41 -17.89 0.34
CA ILE A 183 3.01 -18.66 1.46
C ILE A 183 1.94 -19.02 2.50
N ARG A 184 1.20 -18.02 3.00
CA ARG A 184 0.33 -18.21 4.17
C ARG A 184 -0.91 -19.03 3.88
N LEU A 185 -1.48 -18.87 2.68
CA LEU A 185 -2.76 -19.48 2.33
C LEU A 185 -2.62 -20.75 1.50
N ARG A 186 -1.49 -20.95 0.81
CA ARG A 186 -1.28 -22.06 -0.12
C ARG A 186 0.05 -22.79 0.06
N GLN A 187 0.96 -22.31 0.90
CA GLN A 187 2.33 -22.82 1.08
C GLN A 187 3.12 -22.92 -0.25
N ASP A 188 2.79 -22.05 -1.20
CA ASP A 188 3.38 -22.01 -2.53
C ASP A 188 4.67 -21.18 -2.52
N HIS A 189 5.73 -21.80 -2.01
CA HIS A 189 7.04 -21.20 -1.94
C HIS A 189 7.68 -20.99 -3.32
N ALA A 190 7.34 -21.83 -4.29
CA ALA A 190 7.90 -21.75 -5.64
C ALA A 190 7.51 -20.44 -6.35
N ARG A 191 6.25 -20.03 -6.28
CA ARG A 191 5.79 -18.75 -6.83
C ARG A 191 6.14 -17.56 -5.93
N ALA A 192 6.20 -17.74 -4.62
CA ALA A 192 6.45 -16.66 -3.68
C ALA A 192 7.92 -16.20 -3.66
N TYR A 193 8.87 -17.16 -3.73
CA TYR A 193 10.30 -16.86 -3.59
C TYR A 193 10.83 -15.80 -4.58
N PRO A 194 10.58 -15.89 -5.91
CA PRO A 194 11.07 -14.89 -6.85
C PRO A 194 10.52 -13.48 -6.57
N LEU A 195 9.31 -13.37 -6.05
CA LEU A 195 8.72 -12.07 -5.67
C LEU A 195 9.46 -11.47 -4.46
N LEU A 196 9.73 -12.28 -3.43
CA LEU A 196 10.50 -11.84 -2.25
C LEU A 196 11.93 -11.46 -2.61
N ALA A 197 12.63 -12.31 -3.37
CA ALA A 197 13.99 -12.06 -3.83
C ALA A 197 14.11 -10.77 -4.65
N SER A 198 13.15 -10.53 -5.55
CA SER A 198 13.07 -9.29 -6.33
C SER A 198 12.89 -8.04 -5.45
N CYS A 199 12.07 -8.10 -4.40
CA CYS A 199 11.90 -6.99 -3.47
C CYS A 199 13.17 -6.71 -2.67
N LEU A 200 13.85 -7.74 -2.20
CA LEU A 200 15.09 -7.62 -1.41
C LEU A 200 16.26 -7.12 -2.28
N GLY A 201 16.39 -7.61 -3.51
CA GLY A 201 17.42 -7.18 -4.47
C GLY A 201 17.26 -5.72 -4.91
N ALA A 202 16.02 -5.23 -5.02
CA ALA A 202 15.75 -3.83 -5.37
C ALA A 202 16.09 -2.83 -4.24
N GLY A 203 16.39 -3.30 -3.02
CA GLY A 203 16.73 -2.46 -1.88
C GLY A 203 15.59 -1.61 -1.32
N THR A 204 14.40 -1.67 -1.92
CA THR A 204 13.22 -0.88 -1.53
C THR A 204 12.63 -1.30 -0.19
N VAL A 205 13.00 -2.49 0.30
CA VAL A 205 12.50 -3.07 1.57
C VAL A 205 13.27 -2.57 2.78
N LYS A 206 14.50 -2.05 2.62
CA LYS A 206 15.40 -1.65 3.72
C LYS A 206 14.82 -0.65 4.73
N ARG A 207 13.80 0.10 4.34
CA ARG A 207 13.12 1.09 5.21
C ARG A 207 11.75 0.64 5.69
N MET A 208 11.41 -0.65 5.52
CA MET A 208 10.08 -1.15 5.91
C MET A 208 10.04 -1.66 7.35
N PRO A 209 8.93 -1.42 8.07
CA PRO A 209 8.73 -1.93 9.44
C PRO A 209 8.73 -3.46 9.57
N ARG A 210 8.82 -4.22 8.47
CA ARG A 210 8.73 -5.69 8.44
C ARG A 210 9.87 -6.36 7.67
N LEU A 211 10.99 -5.68 7.50
CA LEU A 211 12.15 -6.26 6.80
C LEU A 211 12.57 -7.61 7.43
N ASN A 212 12.58 -7.71 8.76
CA ASN A 212 12.84 -8.94 9.48
C ASN A 212 11.93 -10.10 9.02
N THR A 213 10.62 -9.84 8.86
CA THR A 213 9.68 -10.85 8.39
C THR A 213 9.93 -11.25 6.94
N VAL A 214 10.23 -10.29 6.07
CA VAL A 214 10.48 -10.57 4.64
C VAL A 214 11.75 -11.39 4.47
N LEU A 215 12.83 -11.06 5.18
CA LEU A 215 14.09 -11.83 5.17
C LEU A 215 13.88 -13.28 5.62
N VAL A 216 13.16 -13.49 6.72
CA VAL A 216 12.86 -14.84 7.21
C VAL A 216 12.01 -15.62 6.20
N GLN A 217 10.99 -15.01 5.60
CA GLN A 217 10.14 -15.69 4.61
C GLN A 217 10.92 -16.02 3.34
N ALA A 218 11.82 -15.14 2.89
CA ALA A 218 12.70 -15.43 1.75
C ALA A 218 13.66 -16.58 2.05
N ALA A 219 14.29 -16.57 3.22
CA ALA A 219 15.18 -17.64 3.66
C ALA A 219 14.46 -19.00 3.75
N GLU A 220 13.27 -19.04 4.39
CA GLU A 220 12.49 -20.27 4.51
C GLU A 220 12.02 -20.78 3.14
N SER A 221 11.58 -19.89 2.27
CA SER A 221 11.16 -20.26 0.91
C SER A 221 12.35 -20.81 0.11
N ALA A 222 13.52 -20.18 0.17
CA ALA A 222 14.74 -20.67 -0.45
C ALA A 222 15.13 -22.06 0.08
N ARG A 223 15.10 -22.25 1.40
CA ARG A 223 15.41 -23.54 2.05
C ARG A 223 14.46 -24.65 1.61
N ILE A 224 13.16 -24.38 1.56
CA ILE A 224 12.15 -25.37 1.11
C ILE A 224 12.39 -25.77 -0.36
N LEU A 225 12.86 -24.82 -1.17
CA LEU A 225 13.19 -25.06 -2.58
C LEU A 225 14.58 -25.67 -2.81
N GLY A 226 15.30 -26.05 -1.76
CA GLY A 226 16.66 -26.62 -1.86
C GLY A 226 17.76 -25.60 -2.23
N LYS A 227 17.46 -24.30 -2.15
CA LYS A 227 18.38 -23.20 -2.44
C LYS A 227 19.16 -22.82 -1.18
N GLU A 228 20.01 -23.74 -0.71
CA GLU A 228 20.64 -23.62 0.61
C GLU A 228 21.56 -22.39 0.72
N SER A 229 22.32 -22.04 -0.32
CA SER A 229 23.19 -20.86 -0.32
C SER A 229 22.41 -19.54 -0.19
N GLU A 230 21.29 -19.41 -0.93
CA GLU A 230 20.43 -18.23 -0.85
C GLU A 230 19.74 -18.16 0.53
N ALA A 231 19.30 -19.30 1.07
CA ALA A 231 18.71 -19.36 2.41
C ALA A 231 19.72 -18.89 3.47
N ALA A 232 20.98 -19.39 3.42
CA ALA A 232 22.03 -18.99 4.33
C ALA A 232 22.33 -17.49 4.24
N ALA A 233 22.39 -16.92 3.02
CA ALA A 233 22.63 -15.50 2.81
C ALA A 233 21.50 -14.62 3.43
N TYR A 234 20.22 -15.00 3.28
CA TYR A 234 19.10 -14.28 3.90
C TYR A 234 19.08 -14.39 5.42
N TYR A 235 19.44 -15.57 6.00
CA TYR A 235 19.58 -15.70 7.45
C TYR A 235 20.72 -14.87 7.99
N ALA A 236 21.89 -14.85 7.33
CA ALA A 236 23.02 -14.03 7.72
C ALA A 236 22.64 -12.52 7.67
N ASN A 237 21.96 -12.08 6.61
CA ASN A 237 21.46 -10.71 6.50
C ASN A 237 20.48 -10.37 7.62
N PHE A 238 19.53 -11.27 7.95
CA PHE A 238 18.65 -11.07 9.08
C PHE A 238 19.40 -10.89 10.39
N LEU A 239 20.40 -11.73 10.68
CA LEU A 239 21.18 -11.66 11.91
C LEU A 239 22.05 -10.39 11.98
N GLY A 240 22.55 -9.91 10.84
CA GLY A 240 23.29 -8.65 10.75
C GLY A 240 22.41 -7.41 11.03
N GLU A 241 21.21 -7.38 10.45
CA GLU A 241 20.29 -6.25 10.59
C GLU A 241 19.49 -6.27 11.92
N PHE A 242 19.17 -7.47 12.43
CA PHE A 242 18.29 -7.69 13.58
C PHE A 242 18.89 -8.63 14.64
N PRO A 243 20.10 -8.35 15.18
CA PRO A 243 20.80 -9.28 16.08
C PRO A 243 20.05 -9.54 17.40
N GLN A 244 19.14 -8.63 17.81
CA GLN A 244 18.35 -8.69 19.03
C GLN A 244 16.88 -9.06 18.80
N ASP A 245 16.49 -9.45 17.57
CA ASP A 245 15.11 -9.91 17.31
C ASP A 245 14.85 -11.23 18.06
N ALA A 246 13.63 -11.41 18.54
CA ALA A 246 13.23 -12.62 19.26
C ALA A 246 13.46 -13.94 18.50
N LYS A 247 13.59 -13.86 17.18
CA LYS A 247 13.87 -15.02 16.31
C LYS A 247 15.36 -15.26 16.11
N SER A 248 16.26 -14.39 16.57
CA SER A 248 17.69 -14.46 16.23
C SER A 248 18.35 -15.76 16.66
N ASP A 249 18.00 -16.32 17.82
CA ASP A 249 18.56 -17.59 18.27
C ASP A 249 18.10 -18.77 17.41
N GLU A 250 16.84 -18.76 17.00
CA GLU A 250 16.33 -19.80 16.08
C GLU A 250 17.00 -19.69 14.71
N ILE A 251 17.16 -18.48 14.21
CA ILE A 251 17.80 -18.24 12.91
C ILE A 251 19.28 -18.65 12.94
N ARG A 252 20.04 -18.37 14.04
CA ARG A 252 21.43 -18.86 14.19
C ARG A 252 21.48 -20.39 14.10
N ARG A 253 20.59 -21.09 14.79
CA ARG A 253 20.55 -22.56 14.72
C ARG A 253 20.23 -23.07 13.30
N ARG A 254 19.36 -22.41 12.57
CA ARG A 254 19.03 -22.78 11.18
C ARG A 254 20.21 -22.53 10.24
N LEU A 255 20.87 -21.40 10.36
CA LEU A 255 22.08 -21.05 9.58
C LEU A 255 23.20 -22.08 9.82
N SER A 256 23.52 -22.39 11.07
CA SER A 256 24.55 -23.39 11.43
C SER A 256 24.27 -24.77 10.84
N ARG A 257 22.99 -25.19 10.77
CA ARG A 257 22.62 -26.47 10.12
C ARG A 257 22.84 -26.48 8.61
N LEU A 258 22.67 -25.33 7.93
CA LEU A 258 22.95 -25.22 6.50
C LEU A 258 24.47 -25.25 6.23
N GLU A 259 25.27 -24.58 7.07
CA GLU A 259 26.72 -24.56 6.96
C GLU A 259 27.36 -25.95 7.18
N THR A 260 26.83 -26.72 8.14
CA THR A 260 27.31 -28.09 8.41
C THR A 260 26.95 -29.09 7.31
N LYS A 261 25.88 -28.88 6.56
CA LYS A 261 25.50 -29.72 5.41
C LYS A 261 26.31 -29.45 4.15
N GLY A 262 26.84 -28.24 4.01
CA GLY A 262 27.61 -27.81 2.84
C GLY A 262 29.09 -28.17 2.87
N HIS A 263 29.58 -28.81 3.94
CA HIS A 263 30.95 -29.32 4.01
C HIS A 263 30.90 -30.84 3.92
N PRO A 264 31.35 -31.45 2.78
CA PRO A 264 31.52 -32.91 2.66
C PRO A 264 32.70 -33.41 3.51
#